data_ff5743f816c14c8491463a74e6ee446a
#
_entry.id   ff5743f816c14c8491463a74e6ee446a
#
_cell.length_a   1.000
_cell.length_b   1.000
_cell.length_c   1.000
_cell.angle_alpha   90.00
_cell.angle_beta   90.00
_cell.angle_gamma   90.00
#
_symmetry.space_group_name_H-M   'P 1'
#
loop_
_entity.id
_entity.type
_entity.pdbx_description
1 polymer ?
#
loop_
_entity_poly.entity_id
_entity_poly.type
_entity_poly.pdbx_seq_one_letter_code
_entity_poly.pdbx_strand_id
1 'polypeptide(L)'
;TNATIMDPLLGVIKADVGVKNGRIAGIGHGGNPLIQDGIDPKMVVGAGTEVIAGEGMILTAGGYDSHIHFICPQQIEEALASGVTTMTGGGTGPATGTNATTCTPGAWNIGKMLQSADDFPMNLGFLGKGNSSNPEALREQVRAGAIGLKLHEDWGTTPATIDTCLTVADEMDVQVAIHTDTLNEAGFVEDSVAAIKGRAIHTFHTEGAGGGHAPDIIKVCGEPNVLPSSTNPTRPFTVNTIDEHLDMLMVCHHLDSKIPEDVAFAESRIRP
;
A
#
# COMPACT_ATOMS: atom_id res chain seq x y z
N THR A 1 -28.80 1.59 6.89
CA THR A 1 -29.47 2.44 7.89
C THR A 1 -29.08 2.04 9.31
N ASN A 2 -29.08 3.00 10.26
CA ASN A 2 -28.97 2.75 11.70
C ASN A 2 -27.69 2.00 12.14
N ALA A 3 -26.54 2.30 11.52
CA ALA A 3 -25.25 1.72 11.86
C ALA A 3 -24.55 2.54 12.97
N THR A 4 -23.68 1.89 13.73
CA THR A 4 -22.70 2.57 14.57
C THR A 4 -21.49 2.90 13.71
N ILE A 5 -21.26 4.16 13.40
CA ILE A 5 -20.15 4.62 12.58
C ILE A 5 -18.96 4.93 13.48
N MET A 6 -17.80 4.38 13.17
CA MET A 6 -16.51 4.74 13.79
C MET A 6 -15.62 5.41 12.74
N ASP A 7 -15.35 6.69 12.96
CA ASP A 7 -14.59 7.50 12.02
C ASP A 7 -13.63 8.44 12.79
N PRO A 8 -12.39 8.64 12.35
CA PRO A 8 -11.40 9.44 13.08
C PRO A 8 -11.75 10.93 13.18
N LEU A 9 -12.60 11.46 12.29
CA LEU A 9 -13.03 12.85 12.31
C LEU A 9 -14.39 13.01 12.99
N LEU A 10 -15.33 12.10 12.73
CA LEU A 10 -16.69 12.15 13.28
C LEU A 10 -16.79 11.53 14.69
N GLY A 11 -15.80 10.73 15.09
CA GLY A 11 -15.86 9.95 16.31
C GLY A 11 -16.76 8.72 16.18
N VAL A 12 -17.45 8.37 17.26
CA VAL A 12 -18.41 7.25 17.28
C VAL A 12 -19.82 7.82 17.31
N ILE A 13 -20.55 7.60 16.22
CA ILE A 13 -21.92 8.13 16.07
C ILE A 13 -22.88 7.03 15.59
N LYS A 14 -24.17 7.22 15.89
CA LYS A 14 -25.25 6.41 15.38
C LYS A 14 -25.97 7.17 14.26
N ALA A 15 -25.90 6.66 13.02
CA ALA A 15 -26.46 7.36 11.88
C ALA A 15 -26.76 6.43 10.70
N ASP A 16 -27.44 6.97 9.70
CA ASP A 16 -27.57 6.36 8.37
C ASP A 16 -26.47 6.91 7.44
N VAL A 17 -26.06 6.12 6.46
CA VAL A 17 -25.15 6.51 5.40
C VAL A 17 -25.84 6.36 4.05
N GLY A 18 -25.97 7.47 3.34
CA GLY A 18 -26.48 7.48 1.97
C GLY A 18 -25.33 7.35 0.98
N VAL A 19 -25.46 6.42 0.03
CA VAL A 19 -24.49 6.26 -1.07
C VAL A 19 -25.20 6.51 -2.40
N LYS A 20 -24.57 7.30 -3.27
CA LYS A 20 -25.06 7.59 -4.62
C LYS A 20 -23.90 7.75 -5.58
N ASN A 21 -23.99 7.09 -6.74
CA ASN A 21 -22.95 7.13 -7.78
C ASN A 21 -21.54 6.78 -7.24
N GLY A 22 -21.45 5.74 -6.40
CA GLY A 22 -20.19 5.29 -5.81
C GLY A 22 -19.57 6.23 -4.77
N ARG A 23 -20.33 7.22 -4.26
CA ARG A 23 -19.85 8.20 -3.28
C ARG A 23 -20.83 8.31 -2.11
N ILE A 24 -20.29 8.65 -0.93
CA ILE A 24 -21.12 9.01 0.23
C ILE A 24 -21.85 10.31 -0.09
N ALA A 25 -23.18 10.25 -0.15
CA ALA A 25 -24.04 11.40 -0.41
C ALA A 25 -24.36 12.18 0.87
N GLY A 26 -24.42 11.49 2.00
CA GLY A 26 -24.67 12.07 3.31
C GLY A 26 -24.52 11.08 4.44
N ILE A 27 -24.31 11.61 5.63
CA ILE A 27 -24.35 10.86 6.90
C ILE A 27 -25.29 11.62 7.82
N GLY A 28 -26.33 10.96 8.32
CA GLY A 28 -27.34 11.61 9.13
C GLY A 28 -28.60 10.76 9.29
N HIS A 29 -29.76 11.34 9.07
CA HIS A 29 -31.04 10.68 9.16
C HIS A 29 -31.64 10.49 7.76
N GLY A 30 -31.63 9.26 7.29
CA GLY A 30 -32.21 8.86 6.00
C GLY A 30 -33.65 8.31 6.19
N GLY A 31 -34.50 8.51 5.19
CA GLY A 31 -35.87 7.99 5.24
C GLY A 31 -36.84 8.66 4.29
N ASN A 32 -38.11 8.56 4.61
CA ASN A 32 -39.19 9.16 3.83
C ASN A 32 -39.76 10.38 4.58
N PRO A 33 -39.54 11.62 4.09
CA PRO A 33 -40.04 12.83 4.74
C PRO A 33 -41.56 12.96 4.80
N LEU A 34 -42.30 12.10 4.09
CA LEU A 34 -43.78 12.07 4.17
C LEU A 34 -44.28 11.37 5.44
N ILE A 35 -43.44 10.57 6.08
CA ILE A 35 -43.84 9.78 7.25
C ILE A 35 -42.87 9.94 8.44
N GLN A 36 -41.73 10.62 8.25
CA GLN A 36 -40.74 10.85 9.26
C GLN A 36 -40.22 12.28 9.20
N ASP A 37 -40.10 12.92 10.35
CA ASP A 37 -39.52 14.24 10.48
C ASP A 37 -37.99 14.18 10.53
N GLY A 38 -37.34 15.26 10.16
CA GLY A 38 -35.88 15.42 10.29
C GLY A 38 -35.05 14.65 9.27
N ILE A 39 -35.66 14.19 8.17
CA ILE A 39 -34.92 13.53 7.08
C ILE A 39 -34.03 14.53 6.34
N ASP A 40 -32.74 14.18 6.19
CA ASP A 40 -31.81 14.94 5.36
C ASP A 40 -32.27 14.90 3.88
N PRO A 41 -32.44 16.06 3.22
CA PRO A 41 -32.84 16.12 1.82
C PRO A 41 -31.95 15.32 0.86
N LYS A 42 -30.69 15.08 1.20
CA LYS A 42 -29.77 14.25 0.42
C LYS A 42 -29.93 12.76 0.66
N MET A 43 -30.71 12.37 1.67
CA MET A 43 -30.85 11.00 2.14
C MET A 43 -32.30 10.50 2.08
N VAL A 44 -33.10 11.08 1.21
CA VAL A 44 -34.47 10.64 0.97
C VAL A 44 -34.47 9.27 0.32
N VAL A 45 -35.16 8.32 0.95
CA VAL A 45 -35.38 6.97 0.42
C VAL A 45 -36.50 7.01 -0.63
N GLY A 46 -36.12 6.76 -1.86
CA GLY A 46 -37.03 6.71 -3.00
C GLY A 46 -37.26 5.28 -3.49
N ALA A 47 -38.09 5.15 -4.56
CA ALA A 47 -38.46 3.86 -5.13
C ALA A 47 -37.27 3.04 -5.67
N GLY A 48 -36.17 3.72 -6.05
CA GLY A 48 -34.94 3.07 -6.52
C GLY A 48 -33.83 2.95 -5.44
N THR A 49 -34.16 3.21 -4.18
CA THR A 49 -33.19 3.14 -3.09
C THR A 49 -33.21 1.75 -2.46
N GLU A 50 -32.07 1.07 -2.52
CA GLU A 50 -31.85 -0.15 -1.73
C GLU A 50 -31.52 0.26 -0.29
N VAL A 51 -32.15 -0.39 0.68
CA VAL A 51 -31.94 -0.14 2.10
C VAL A 51 -31.29 -1.34 2.76
N ILE A 52 -30.12 -1.13 3.32
CA ILE A 52 -29.37 -2.16 4.06
C ILE A 52 -29.50 -1.85 5.56
N ALA A 53 -29.95 -2.82 6.35
CA ALA A 53 -30.04 -2.71 7.81
C ALA A 53 -28.64 -2.76 8.45
N GLY A 54 -28.35 -1.80 9.29
CA GLY A 54 -27.07 -1.68 10.00
C GLY A 54 -27.20 -1.76 11.54
N GLU A 55 -28.38 -2.17 12.02
CA GLU A 55 -28.62 -2.35 13.44
C GLU A 55 -27.67 -3.39 14.04
N GLY A 56 -26.97 -3.01 15.13
CA GLY A 56 -25.97 -3.88 15.75
C GLY A 56 -24.64 -4.00 14.99
N MET A 57 -24.52 -3.33 13.83
CA MET A 57 -23.32 -3.35 13.02
C MET A 57 -22.45 -2.11 13.27
N ILE A 58 -21.13 -2.29 13.13
CA ILE A 58 -20.16 -1.21 13.13
C ILE A 58 -19.75 -0.95 11.68
N LEU A 59 -19.83 0.31 11.27
CA LEU A 59 -19.39 0.78 9.96
C LEU A 59 -18.11 1.59 10.11
N THR A 60 -17.07 1.19 9.42
CA THR A 60 -15.78 1.90 9.32
C THR A 60 -15.46 2.20 7.86
N ALA A 61 -14.43 3.02 7.62
CA ALA A 61 -13.77 3.02 6.33
C ALA A 61 -13.23 1.62 6.01
N GLY A 62 -13.22 1.26 4.73
CA GLY A 62 -12.58 0.03 4.27
C GLY A 62 -11.06 0.08 4.48
N GLY A 63 -10.46 -1.10 4.65
CA GLY A 63 -9.01 -1.22 4.77
C GLY A 63 -8.28 -0.71 3.52
N TYR A 64 -7.14 -0.08 3.73
CA TYR A 64 -6.22 0.32 2.66
C TYR A 64 -4.89 -0.39 2.86
N ASP A 65 -4.55 -1.30 1.96
CA ASP A 65 -3.25 -1.94 1.92
C ASP A 65 -2.36 -1.23 0.89
N SER A 66 -1.30 -0.62 1.38
CA SER A 66 -0.38 0.23 0.60
C SER A 66 0.91 -0.49 0.18
N HIS A 67 1.05 -1.77 0.48
CA HIS A 67 2.25 -2.55 0.17
C HIS A 67 1.90 -3.89 -0.46
N ILE A 68 1.33 -3.86 -1.65
CA ILE A 68 0.89 -5.07 -2.36
C ILE A 68 1.92 -5.53 -3.37
N HIS A 69 2.19 -6.83 -3.34
CA HIS A 69 2.86 -7.57 -4.40
C HIS A 69 1.78 -8.19 -5.29
N PHE A 70 1.52 -7.58 -6.46
CA PHE A 70 0.50 -8.08 -7.38
C PHE A 70 1.00 -9.33 -8.13
N ILE A 71 0.75 -10.50 -7.53
CA ILE A 71 1.20 -11.81 -8.01
C ILE A 71 0.07 -12.55 -8.71
N CYS A 72 -1.10 -12.65 -8.07
CA CYS A 72 -2.25 -13.37 -8.61
C CYS A 72 -3.57 -12.69 -8.22
N PRO A 73 -4.64 -12.82 -9.04
CA PRO A 73 -5.90 -12.11 -8.81
C PRO A 73 -6.66 -12.62 -7.57
N GLN A 74 -6.43 -13.84 -7.11
CA GLN A 74 -7.07 -14.41 -5.92
C GLN A 74 -6.83 -13.57 -4.66
N GLN A 75 -5.68 -12.92 -4.55
CA GLN A 75 -5.39 -12.04 -3.41
C GLN A 75 -6.37 -10.87 -3.28
N ILE A 76 -7.00 -10.43 -4.38
CA ILE A 76 -7.97 -9.33 -4.38
C ILE A 76 -9.27 -9.78 -3.72
N GLU A 77 -9.74 -11.00 -4.04
CA GLU A 77 -10.95 -11.57 -3.44
C GLU A 77 -10.76 -11.79 -1.94
N GLU A 78 -9.61 -12.33 -1.52
CA GLU A 78 -9.28 -12.53 -0.11
C GLU A 78 -9.18 -11.21 0.65
N ALA A 79 -8.57 -10.19 0.05
CA ALA A 79 -8.48 -8.86 0.64
C ALA A 79 -9.88 -8.24 0.82
N LEU A 80 -10.73 -8.32 -0.20
CA LEU A 80 -12.09 -7.81 -0.14
C LEU A 80 -12.93 -8.53 0.91
N ALA A 81 -12.81 -9.87 1.00
CA ALA A 81 -13.47 -10.66 2.04
C ALA A 81 -13.01 -10.31 3.46
N SER A 82 -11.78 -9.78 3.59
CA SER A 82 -11.20 -9.31 4.86
C SER A 82 -11.51 -7.84 5.17
N GLY A 83 -12.28 -7.14 4.32
CA GLY A 83 -12.67 -5.74 4.52
C GLY A 83 -11.68 -4.72 3.95
N VAL A 84 -10.70 -5.15 3.18
CA VAL A 84 -9.83 -4.25 2.41
C VAL A 84 -10.57 -3.79 1.16
N THR A 85 -10.61 -2.49 0.92
CA THR A 85 -11.31 -1.88 -0.23
C THR A 85 -10.39 -1.14 -1.19
N THR A 86 -9.12 -0.98 -0.80
CA THR A 86 -8.10 -0.33 -1.61
C THR A 86 -6.78 -1.06 -1.46
N MET A 87 -6.18 -1.40 -2.57
CA MET A 87 -4.85 -2.04 -2.63
C MET A 87 -3.94 -1.23 -3.56
N THR A 88 -2.78 -0.86 -3.06
CA THR A 88 -1.76 -0.21 -3.89
C THR A 88 -0.41 -0.91 -3.75
N GLY A 89 0.30 -0.99 -4.84
CA GLY A 89 1.59 -1.68 -4.89
C GLY A 89 2.08 -1.84 -6.31
N GLY A 90 2.83 -2.89 -6.57
CA GLY A 90 3.35 -3.15 -7.90
C GLY A 90 3.55 -4.63 -8.17
N GLY A 91 3.87 -4.92 -9.41
CA GLY A 91 4.03 -6.26 -9.97
C GLY A 91 3.31 -6.39 -11.30
N THR A 92 3.58 -7.47 -11.99
CA THR A 92 2.97 -7.81 -13.30
C THR A 92 2.41 -9.23 -13.29
N GLY A 93 1.84 -9.64 -12.16
CA GLY A 93 1.41 -11.01 -11.95
C GLY A 93 2.59 -11.93 -11.57
N PRO A 94 2.58 -13.20 -11.93
CA PRO A 94 3.63 -14.15 -11.57
C PRO A 94 4.97 -13.96 -12.31
N ALA A 95 5.10 -12.90 -13.13
CA ALA A 95 6.35 -12.61 -13.84
C ALA A 95 7.49 -12.29 -12.85
N THR A 96 8.63 -12.94 -13.05
CA THR A 96 9.79 -12.81 -12.17
C THR A 96 10.35 -11.39 -12.12
N GLY A 97 10.81 -10.96 -10.94
CA GLY A 97 11.49 -9.68 -10.70
C GLY A 97 10.57 -8.50 -10.49
N THR A 98 9.31 -8.55 -10.90
CA THR A 98 8.35 -7.46 -10.66
C THR A 98 7.51 -7.70 -9.42
N ASN A 99 7.17 -8.94 -9.11
CA ASN A 99 6.37 -9.33 -7.96
C ASN A 99 7.11 -9.10 -6.63
N ALA A 100 8.39 -9.41 -6.54
CA ALA A 100 9.18 -9.22 -5.32
C ALA A 100 9.46 -7.73 -5.03
N THR A 101 9.62 -6.91 -6.07
CA THR A 101 10.00 -5.50 -5.95
C THR A 101 8.83 -4.53 -5.80
N THR A 102 7.60 -5.01 -5.92
CA THR A 102 6.38 -4.17 -5.92
C THR A 102 6.42 -3.03 -6.95
N CYS A 103 7.05 -3.30 -8.10
CA CYS A 103 7.13 -2.36 -9.23
C CYS A 103 6.33 -2.86 -10.43
N THR A 104 5.60 -1.97 -11.09
CA THR A 104 5.00 -2.19 -12.41
C THR A 104 5.74 -1.31 -13.41
N PRO A 105 6.83 -1.80 -14.03
CA PRO A 105 7.78 -0.96 -14.75
C PRO A 105 7.31 -0.61 -16.15
N GLY A 106 7.33 0.69 -16.46
CA GLY A 106 7.09 1.22 -17.79
C GLY A 106 5.61 1.31 -18.19
N ALA A 107 5.32 2.19 -19.13
CA ALA A 107 3.96 2.53 -19.56
C ALA A 107 3.15 1.32 -20.05
N TRP A 108 3.80 0.40 -20.75
CA TRP A 108 3.13 -0.79 -21.31
C TRP A 108 2.62 -1.72 -20.17
N ASN A 109 3.47 -2.03 -19.18
CA ASN A 109 3.06 -2.88 -18.06
C ASN A 109 1.98 -2.22 -17.21
N ILE A 110 2.10 -0.92 -16.95
CA ILE A 110 1.09 -0.15 -16.22
C ILE A 110 -0.25 -0.22 -16.95
N GLY A 111 -0.27 0.00 -18.26
CA GLY A 111 -1.47 -0.12 -19.07
C GLY A 111 -2.09 -1.52 -19.04
N LYS A 112 -1.27 -2.59 -19.03
CA LYS A 112 -1.75 -3.97 -18.92
C LYS A 112 -2.32 -4.28 -17.54
N MET A 113 -1.68 -3.80 -16.49
CA MET A 113 -2.19 -3.99 -15.13
C MET A 113 -3.49 -3.20 -14.91
N LEU A 114 -3.62 -1.99 -15.43
CA LEU A 114 -4.87 -1.24 -15.40
C LEU A 114 -6.00 -1.98 -16.14
N GLN A 115 -5.72 -2.53 -17.33
CA GLN A 115 -6.70 -3.34 -18.06
C GLN A 115 -7.12 -4.60 -17.29
N SER A 116 -6.19 -5.26 -16.60
CA SER A 116 -6.49 -6.45 -15.80
C SER A 116 -7.29 -6.14 -14.53
N ALA A 117 -7.30 -4.88 -14.11
CA ALA A 117 -7.98 -4.43 -12.90
C ALA A 117 -9.47 -4.07 -13.13
N ASP A 118 -9.91 -3.89 -14.37
CA ASP A 118 -11.23 -3.36 -14.71
C ASP A 118 -12.41 -4.21 -14.17
N ASP A 119 -12.21 -5.52 -14.06
CA ASP A 119 -13.26 -6.45 -13.63
C ASP A 119 -13.36 -6.62 -12.11
N PHE A 120 -12.46 -6.04 -11.33
CA PHE A 120 -12.44 -6.21 -9.87
C PHE A 120 -13.17 -5.08 -9.14
N PRO A 121 -14.10 -5.42 -8.19
CA PRO A 121 -14.81 -4.43 -7.39
C PRO A 121 -13.92 -3.89 -6.24
N MET A 122 -12.72 -3.46 -6.55
CA MET A 122 -11.68 -3.01 -5.63
C MET A 122 -11.01 -1.75 -6.19
N ASN A 123 -10.62 -0.82 -5.34
CA ASN A 123 -9.75 0.27 -5.78
C ASN A 123 -8.33 -0.28 -5.89
N LEU A 124 -7.78 -0.30 -7.09
CA LEU A 124 -6.45 -0.83 -7.39
C LEU A 124 -5.54 0.28 -7.92
N GLY A 125 -4.33 0.39 -7.38
CA GLY A 125 -3.35 1.36 -7.82
C GLY A 125 -1.97 0.73 -8.00
N PHE A 126 -1.29 1.09 -9.11
CA PHE A 126 -0.01 0.49 -9.49
C PHE A 126 1.13 1.50 -9.37
N LEU A 127 2.22 1.07 -8.71
CA LEU A 127 3.44 1.85 -8.56
C LEU A 127 4.39 1.56 -9.73
N GLY A 128 4.83 2.61 -10.41
CA GLY A 128 5.88 2.53 -11.41
C GLY A 128 7.25 2.26 -10.78
N LYS A 129 8.22 1.86 -11.58
CA LYS A 129 9.60 1.67 -11.15
C LYS A 129 10.27 3.03 -10.91
N GLY A 130 10.64 3.32 -9.65
CA GLY A 130 11.27 4.58 -9.25
C GLY A 130 12.77 4.65 -9.56
N ASN A 131 13.43 3.49 -9.71
CA ASN A 131 14.86 3.41 -9.98
C ASN A 131 15.18 3.78 -11.43
N SER A 132 15.43 5.07 -11.67
CA SER A 132 15.88 5.59 -12.96
C SER A 132 16.70 6.86 -12.77
N SER A 133 17.78 6.96 -13.50
CA SER A 133 18.55 8.20 -13.63
C SER A 133 17.97 9.17 -14.67
N ASN A 134 16.97 8.71 -15.44
CA ASN A 134 16.28 9.52 -16.45
C ASN A 134 14.91 9.99 -15.92
N PRO A 135 14.76 11.28 -15.59
CA PRO A 135 13.50 11.81 -15.06
C PRO A 135 12.31 11.62 -16.01
N GLU A 136 12.54 11.66 -17.33
CA GLU A 136 11.45 11.50 -18.29
C GLU A 136 10.85 10.09 -18.28
N ALA A 137 11.67 9.07 -18.05
CA ALA A 137 11.18 7.70 -17.89
C ALA A 137 10.27 7.54 -16.66
N LEU A 138 10.48 8.34 -15.62
CA LEU A 138 9.61 8.38 -14.45
C LEU A 138 8.29 9.09 -14.75
N ARG A 139 8.36 10.24 -15.42
CA ARG A 139 7.16 11.01 -15.85
C ARG A 139 6.29 10.22 -16.82
N GLU A 140 6.89 9.46 -17.74
CA GLU A 140 6.18 8.57 -18.66
C GLU A 140 5.29 7.56 -17.89
N GLN A 141 5.81 6.96 -16.82
CA GLN A 141 5.07 5.99 -16.02
C GLN A 141 3.88 6.65 -15.31
N VAL A 142 4.07 7.83 -14.74
CA VAL A 142 2.97 8.57 -14.10
C VAL A 142 1.90 8.96 -15.11
N ARG A 143 2.29 9.46 -16.29
CA ARG A 143 1.35 9.77 -17.38
C ARG A 143 0.59 8.54 -17.89
N ALA A 144 1.19 7.37 -17.79
CA ALA A 144 0.55 6.10 -18.16
C ALA A 144 -0.45 5.59 -17.13
N GLY A 145 -0.56 6.25 -15.96
CA GLY A 145 -1.51 5.93 -14.90
C GLY A 145 -0.91 5.31 -13.64
N ALA A 146 0.41 5.32 -13.49
CA ALA A 146 1.00 4.96 -12.20
C ALA A 146 0.56 5.98 -11.14
N ILE A 147 0.13 5.48 -9.97
CA ILE A 147 -0.30 6.32 -8.84
C ILE A 147 0.86 6.80 -7.98
N GLY A 148 2.05 6.30 -8.22
CA GLY A 148 3.27 6.60 -7.51
C GLY A 148 4.45 5.83 -8.07
N LEU A 149 5.58 5.93 -7.41
CA LEU A 149 6.84 5.31 -7.83
C LEU A 149 7.41 4.47 -6.68
N LYS A 150 8.02 3.35 -7.01
CA LYS A 150 8.65 2.45 -6.03
C LYS A 150 10.14 2.34 -6.27
N LEU A 151 10.91 2.57 -5.22
CA LEU A 151 12.36 2.34 -5.14
C LEU A 151 12.65 1.00 -4.48
N HIS A 152 13.59 0.24 -5.04
CA HIS A 152 14.01 -1.06 -4.52
C HIS A 152 15.49 -1.34 -4.85
N GLU A 153 16.23 -2.01 -3.93
CA GLU A 153 17.66 -2.32 -4.11
C GLU A 153 17.97 -3.12 -5.35
N ASP A 154 17.13 -4.09 -5.71
CA ASP A 154 17.31 -4.93 -6.91
C ASP A 154 17.49 -4.13 -8.20
N TRP A 155 17.09 -2.87 -8.18
CA TRP A 155 17.18 -1.95 -9.31
C TRP A 155 18.29 -0.91 -9.18
N GLY A 156 19.12 -0.99 -8.11
CA GLY A 156 20.18 -0.03 -7.82
C GLY A 156 19.65 1.29 -7.26
N THR A 157 19.49 1.35 -5.94
CA THR A 157 19.03 2.54 -5.23
C THR A 157 20.20 3.30 -4.66
N THR A 158 20.63 4.37 -5.35
CA THR A 158 21.67 5.29 -4.90
C THR A 158 21.03 6.60 -4.39
N PRO A 159 21.75 7.44 -3.62
CA PRO A 159 21.25 8.77 -3.23
C PRO A 159 20.77 9.61 -4.42
N ALA A 160 21.46 9.54 -5.55
CA ALA A 160 21.08 10.25 -6.78
C ALA A 160 19.77 9.70 -7.37
N THR A 161 19.56 8.39 -7.32
CA THR A 161 18.32 7.74 -7.77
C THR A 161 17.13 8.15 -6.89
N ILE A 162 17.33 8.16 -5.57
CA ILE A 162 16.32 8.63 -4.60
C ILE A 162 15.95 10.09 -4.90
N ASP A 163 16.95 10.94 -5.05
CA ASP A 163 16.74 12.38 -5.32
C ASP A 163 15.99 12.62 -6.64
N THR A 164 16.36 11.91 -7.70
CA THR A 164 15.69 12.00 -9.00
C THR A 164 14.24 11.55 -8.92
N CYS A 165 13.98 10.43 -8.25
CA CYS A 165 12.63 9.88 -8.08
C CYS A 165 11.73 10.84 -7.31
N LEU A 166 12.20 11.34 -6.17
CA LEU A 166 11.45 12.29 -5.35
C LEU A 166 11.23 13.63 -6.06
N THR A 167 12.20 14.10 -6.87
CA THR A 167 12.03 15.33 -7.65
C THR A 167 10.88 15.20 -8.66
N VAL A 168 10.80 14.09 -9.38
CA VAL A 168 9.69 13.85 -10.31
C VAL A 168 8.38 13.65 -9.57
N ALA A 169 8.41 12.98 -8.43
CA ALA A 169 7.21 12.78 -7.62
C ALA A 169 6.63 14.11 -7.12
N ASP A 170 7.46 15.03 -6.65
CA ASP A 170 7.04 16.37 -6.25
C ASP A 170 6.45 17.15 -7.45
N GLU A 171 7.08 17.06 -8.64
CA GLU A 171 6.58 17.71 -9.85
C GLU A 171 5.22 17.18 -10.30
N MET A 172 4.99 15.87 -10.14
CA MET A 172 3.80 15.18 -10.66
C MET A 172 2.72 14.96 -9.58
N ASP A 173 2.98 15.38 -8.35
CA ASP A 173 2.11 15.21 -7.18
C ASP A 173 1.72 13.74 -6.94
N VAL A 174 2.71 12.87 -6.91
CA VAL A 174 2.53 11.43 -6.64
C VAL A 174 3.43 10.95 -5.52
N GLN A 175 3.06 9.83 -4.88
CA GLN A 175 3.80 9.24 -3.78
C GLN A 175 5.03 8.46 -4.26
N VAL A 176 6.09 8.46 -3.45
CA VAL A 176 7.21 7.51 -3.54
C VAL A 176 7.14 6.54 -2.37
N ALA A 177 7.27 5.25 -2.67
CA ALA A 177 7.52 4.21 -1.69
C ALA A 177 8.94 3.65 -1.87
N ILE A 178 9.60 3.30 -0.77
CA ILE A 178 10.94 2.72 -0.80
C ILE A 178 11.01 1.46 0.05
N HIS A 179 11.66 0.43 -0.49
CA HIS A 179 12.13 -0.71 0.27
C HIS A 179 13.31 -0.25 1.13
N THR A 180 13.12 -0.07 2.43
CA THR A 180 14.07 0.66 3.29
C THR A 180 15.43 0.01 3.43
N ASP A 181 15.52 -1.27 3.16
CA ASP A 181 16.77 -2.02 3.26
C ASP A 181 17.80 -1.59 2.21
N THR A 182 17.33 -1.03 1.09
CA THR A 182 18.19 -0.50 0.02
C THR A 182 19.18 0.55 0.50
N LEU A 183 18.84 1.23 1.55
CA LEU A 183 19.62 2.36 2.04
C LEU A 183 20.99 1.96 2.53
N ASN A 184 21.18 0.67 2.85
CA ASN A 184 22.45 0.20 3.38
C ASN A 184 23.36 -0.50 2.38
N GLU A 185 22.84 -0.88 1.25
CA GLU A 185 23.68 -1.36 0.15
C GLU A 185 24.40 -0.20 -0.55
N ALA A 186 23.81 1.00 -0.49
CA ALA A 186 24.35 2.20 -1.12
C ALA A 186 25.09 3.16 -0.16
N GLY A 187 25.06 2.90 1.17
CA GLY A 187 25.63 3.79 2.18
C GLY A 187 25.02 3.59 3.56
N PHE A 188 25.07 4.63 4.37
CA PHE A 188 24.49 4.66 5.70
C PHE A 188 23.10 5.30 5.69
N VAL A 189 22.33 5.10 6.77
CA VAL A 189 21.00 5.70 6.91
C VAL A 189 21.02 7.22 6.74
N GLU A 190 22.10 7.87 7.19
CA GLU A 190 22.32 9.30 7.06
C GLU A 190 22.41 9.76 5.58
N ASP A 191 23.01 8.97 4.70
CA ASP A 191 23.09 9.27 3.26
C ASP A 191 21.71 9.27 2.62
N SER A 192 20.85 8.41 3.09
CA SER A 192 19.48 8.27 2.61
C SER A 192 18.58 9.39 3.11
N VAL A 193 18.67 9.72 4.38
CA VAL A 193 17.99 10.89 4.96
C VAL A 193 18.44 12.17 4.21
N ALA A 194 19.74 12.28 3.92
CA ALA A 194 20.26 13.39 3.12
C ALA A 194 19.71 13.41 1.69
N ALA A 195 19.47 12.26 1.06
CA ALA A 195 18.89 12.16 -0.28
C ALA A 195 17.39 12.47 -0.29
N ILE A 196 16.67 12.10 0.75
CA ILE A 196 15.24 12.40 0.94
C ILE A 196 15.01 13.91 1.06
N LYS A 197 15.89 14.63 1.72
CA LYS A 197 15.83 16.11 1.86
C LYS A 197 14.53 16.61 2.47
N GLY A 198 13.93 15.87 3.41
CA GLY A 198 12.67 16.22 4.07
C GLY A 198 11.42 16.13 3.19
N ARG A 199 11.50 15.53 1.99
CA ARG A 199 10.37 15.30 1.10
C ARG A 199 9.50 14.14 1.59
N ALA A 200 8.25 14.06 1.12
CA ALA A 200 7.33 12.99 1.49
C ALA A 200 7.76 11.65 0.88
N ILE A 201 7.87 10.64 1.72
CA ILE A 201 8.21 9.28 1.29
C ILE A 201 7.57 8.25 2.22
N HIS A 202 7.11 7.12 1.66
CA HIS A 202 6.63 5.97 2.40
C HIS A 202 7.74 4.92 2.50
N THR A 203 8.21 4.66 3.71
CA THR A 203 9.25 3.67 3.97
C THR A 203 8.62 2.35 4.40
N PHE A 204 8.81 1.30 3.60
CA PHE A 204 8.29 -0.04 3.87
C PHE A 204 9.20 -0.79 4.85
N HIS A 205 8.60 -1.68 5.69
CA HIS A 205 9.30 -2.50 6.69
C HIS A 205 10.46 -1.77 7.40
N THR A 206 10.15 -0.58 7.87
CA THR A 206 11.13 0.34 8.50
C THR A 206 11.75 -0.21 9.80
N GLU A 207 11.16 -1.26 10.37
CA GLU A 207 11.71 -2.04 11.46
C GLU A 207 12.85 -2.98 11.03
N GLY A 208 13.14 -3.12 9.73
CA GLY A 208 14.18 -3.97 9.19
C GLY A 208 13.77 -5.41 8.88
N ALA A 209 12.47 -5.75 8.93
CA ALA A 209 11.97 -7.11 8.66
C ALA A 209 12.09 -7.54 7.19
N GLY A 210 12.36 -6.62 6.28
CA GLY A 210 12.48 -6.90 4.86
C GLY A 210 13.81 -7.53 4.42
N GLY A 211 14.69 -7.86 5.36
CA GLY A 211 15.97 -8.53 5.07
C GLY A 211 17.17 -7.61 4.85
N GLY A 212 17.04 -6.31 5.11
CA GLY A 212 18.13 -5.36 4.92
C GLY A 212 19.26 -5.47 5.93
N HIS A 213 20.38 -4.83 5.61
CA HIS A 213 21.60 -4.88 6.40
C HIS A 213 21.71 -3.71 7.41
N ALA A 214 20.68 -2.88 7.53
CA ALA A 214 20.71 -1.70 8.39
C ALA A 214 20.13 -1.98 9.78
N PRO A 215 20.94 -2.10 10.83
CA PRO A 215 20.39 -2.24 12.18
C PRO A 215 19.72 -0.96 12.68
N ASP A 216 19.97 0.18 12.06
CA ASP A 216 19.56 1.50 12.52
C ASP A 216 18.56 2.21 11.61
N ILE A 217 18.01 1.51 10.58
CA ILE A 217 17.02 2.07 9.64
C ILE A 217 15.78 2.62 10.35
N ILE A 218 15.44 2.09 11.51
CA ILE A 218 14.33 2.58 12.33
C ILE A 218 14.43 4.08 12.66
N LYS A 219 15.63 4.66 12.59
CA LYS A 219 15.85 6.10 12.84
C LYS A 219 15.04 6.98 11.90
N VAL A 220 14.73 6.51 10.66
CA VAL A 220 13.95 7.30 9.69
C VAL A 220 12.51 7.55 10.16
N CYS A 221 12.01 6.79 11.14
CA CYS A 221 10.71 7.06 11.77
C CYS A 221 10.65 8.41 12.48
N GLY A 222 11.80 8.98 12.83
CA GLY A 222 11.92 10.31 13.46
C GLY A 222 11.97 11.46 12.46
N GLU A 223 12.08 11.19 11.18
CA GLU A 223 12.19 12.21 10.14
C GLU A 223 10.81 12.80 9.78
N PRO A 224 10.71 14.12 9.62
CA PRO A 224 9.49 14.76 9.14
C PRO A 224 9.14 14.28 7.72
N ASN A 225 7.84 14.13 7.45
CA ASN A 225 7.30 13.70 6.16
C ASN A 225 7.65 12.26 5.74
N VAL A 226 8.27 11.47 6.60
CA VAL A 226 8.41 10.04 6.40
C VAL A 226 7.19 9.33 6.97
N LEU A 227 6.53 8.51 6.16
CA LEU A 227 5.46 7.60 6.56
C LEU A 227 6.06 6.21 6.72
N PRO A 228 6.40 5.76 7.94
CA PRO A 228 6.95 4.43 8.14
C PRO A 228 5.84 3.38 8.19
N SER A 229 6.10 2.20 7.66
CA SER A 229 5.22 1.05 7.81
C SER A 229 6.01 -0.21 8.13
N SER A 230 5.35 -1.12 8.84
CA SER A 230 5.82 -2.48 9.10
C SER A 230 5.23 -3.43 8.07
N THR A 231 5.83 -4.59 7.90
CA THR A 231 5.31 -5.63 7.03
C THR A 231 5.29 -6.99 7.71
N ASN A 232 4.45 -7.88 7.21
CA ASN A 232 4.57 -9.28 7.49
C ASN A 232 5.82 -9.83 6.74
N PRO A 233 6.64 -10.71 7.35
CA PRO A 233 6.39 -11.52 8.54
C PRO A 233 6.95 -10.93 9.85
N THR A 234 6.50 -9.76 10.25
CA THR A 234 6.92 -9.15 11.51
C THR A 234 6.31 -9.87 12.71
N ARG A 235 7.17 -10.39 13.56
CA ARG A 235 6.74 -11.06 14.82
C ARG A 235 6.64 -10.07 15.98
N PRO A 236 5.89 -10.40 17.04
CA PRO A 236 5.22 -11.67 17.38
C PRO A 236 3.74 -11.76 16.97
N PHE A 237 3.22 -10.84 16.19
CA PHE A 237 1.77 -10.63 15.99
C PHE A 237 1.19 -11.36 14.79
N THR A 238 1.85 -12.39 14.29
CA THR A 238 1.33 -13.24 13.20
C THR A 238 0.94 -14.61 13.73
N VAL A 239 0.05 -15.28 13.01
CA VAL A 239 -0.37 -16.65 13.32
C VAL A 239 0.54 -17.71 12.72
N ASN A 240 1.46 -17.30 11.86
CA ASN A 240 2.40 -18.19 11.19
C ASN A 240 3.48 -18.72 12.16
N THR A 241 3.96 -19.92 11.89
CA THR A 241 5.12 -20.49 12.58
C THR A 241 6.42 -19.81 12.16
N ILE A 242 7.50 -20.01 12.92
CA ILE A 242 8.84 -19.52 12.55
C ILE A 242 9.28 -20.11 11.22
N ASP A 243 9.04 -21.40 11.01
CA ASP A 243 9.43 -22.09 9.79
C ASP A 243 8.70 -21.53 8.56
N GLU A 244 7.40 -21.23 8.68
CA GLU A 244 6.65 -20.58 7.61
C GLU A 244 7.17 -19.18 7.31
N HIS A 245 7.57 -18.41 8.33
CA HIS A 245 8.19 -17.11 8.14
C HIS A 245 9.55 -17.21 7.46
N LEU A 246 10.35 -18.22 7.83
CA LEU A 246 11.64 -18.50 7.19
C LEU A 246 11.44 -18.81 5.71
N ASP A 247 10.51 -19.72 5.39
CA ASP A 247 10.19 -20.06 4.01
C ASP A 247 9.70 -18.85 3.21
N MET A 248 8.83 -18.05 3.78
CA MET A 248 8.33 -16.81 3.16
C MET A 248 9.48 -15.85 2.85
N LEU A 249 10.37 -15.61 3.81
CA LEU A 249 11.50 -14.71 3.65
C LEU A 249 12.46 -15.24 2.57
N MET A 250 12.76 -16.52 2.58
CA MET A 250 13.63 -17.14 1.60
C MET A 250 13.07 -17.06 0.18
N VAL A 251 11.78 -17.32 0.02
CA VAL A 251 11.10 -17.21 -1.29
C VAL A 251 11.08 -15.76 -1.78
N CYS A 252 10.72 -14.81 -0.92
CA CYS A 252 10.62 -13.40 -1.30
C CYS A 252 11.96 -12.79 -1.71
N HIS A 253 13.05 -13.25 -1.12
CA HIS A 253 14.40 -12.74 -1.39
C HIS A 253 15.23 -13.65 -2.32
N HIS A 254 14.59 -14.63 -2.98
CA HIS A 254 15.27 -15.55 -3.89
C HIS A 254 16.47 -16.28 -3.28
N LEU A 255 16.41 -16.54 -1.97
CA LEU A 255 17.44 -17.26 -1.23
C LEU A 255 17.35 -18.77 -1.49
N ASP A 256 18.47 -19.47 -1.45
CA ASP A 256 18.54 -20.92 -1.64
C ASP A 256 18.69 -21.64 -0.28
N SER A 257 17.71 -22.47 0.07
CA SER A 257 17.72 -23.27 1.30
C SER A 257 18.88 -24.28 1.39
N LYS A 258 19.59 -24.51 0.29
CA LYS A 258 20.78 -25.36 0.23
C LYS A 258 22.07 -24.61 0.53
N ILE A 259 22.02 -23.28 0.60
CA ILE A 259 23.16 -22.43 0.91
C ILE A 259 23.07 -22.03 2.38
N PRO A 260 24.01 -22.47 3.24
CA PRO A 260 23.96 -22.20 4.68
C PRO A 260 23.96 -20.71 5.03
N GLU A 261 24.62 -19.90 4.24
CA GLU A 261 24.72 -18.44 4.42
C GLU A 261 23.36 -17.78 4.18
N ASP A 262 22.60 -18.23 3.18
CA ASP A 262 21.26 -17.74 2.88
C ASP A 262 20.29 -18.10 4.02
N VAL A 263 20.37 -19.32 4.51
CA VAL A 263 19.56 -19.77 5.65
C VAL A 263 19.88 -18.96 6.91
N ALA A 264 21.16 -18.79 7.21
CA ALA A 264 21.60 -18.01 8.36
C ALA A 264 21.18 -16.53 8.26
N PHE A 265 21.22 -15.96 7.06
CA PHE A 265 20.71 -14.62 6.79
C PHE A 265 19.21 -14.54 7.10
N ALA A 266 18.40 -15.40 6.51
CA ALA A 266 16.95 -15.40 6.72
C ALA A 266 16.60 -15.64 8.21
N GLU A 267 17.25 -16.58 8.87
CA GLU A 267 17.05 -16.84 10.30
C GLU A 267 17.36 -15.61 11.18
N SER A 268 18.38 -14.85 10.82
CA SER A 268 18.78 -13.67 11.58
C SER A 268 17.72 -12.55 11.53
N ARG A 269 16.83 -12.57 10.53
CA ARG A 269 15.80 -11.56 10.31
C ARG A 269 14.47 -11.87 10.98
N ILE A 270 14.19 -13.14 11.23
CA ILE A 270 12.93 -13.56 11.86
C ILE A 270 13.05 -13.78 13.38
N ARG A 271 14.26 -13.76 13.92
CA ARG A 271 14.48 -13.85 15.36
C ARG A 271 14.51 -12.46 15.99
N PRO A 272 13.84 -12.26 17.15
CA PRO A 272 13.88 -11.00 17.87
C PRO A 272 15.27 -10.70 18.44
#